data_c47248721b7e3f59870e59feb992ad8c
#
_entry.id   c47248721b7e3f59870e59feb992ad8c
#
_cell.length_a   1.000
_cell.length_b   1.000
_cell.length_c   1.000
_cell.angle_alpha   90.00
_cell.angle_beta   90.00
_cell.angle_gamma   90.00
#
_symmetry.space_group_name_H-M   'P 1'
#
loop_
_entity.id
_entity.type
_entity.pdbx_description
1 polymer ?
#
loop_
_entity_poly.entity_id
_entity_poly.type
_entity_poly.pdbx_seq_one_letter_code
_entity_poly.pdbx_strand_id
1 'polypeptide(L)'
;MKEAIWATQNALKECRQQIIDQNEALIRAQNELPENGEYEQQFAQEIEKTDTEDYERLKKRAARKYYDAGTKKEEEYRKLVEVRTAYLREYPNRTFSAVDENNDVYDKLYKELSSDHMEMYREKAAKQAKTAMEHFKDDFVYKIRSAIREAYQRRDELNRMISGLDFGKDKYQFKITRNTGADGKYYPMFMDDSLNIDPSVLNTTMDDQMNLFSMEHENKYGELMNELIEIFIPPEGATGEELENAKRDMQKYSDYRTYLSFDMEQIVDGDEKLTIGLSKMIKKNSGGEGQNPLYVALLASFAQAYGIHLSPKVRRNPSIRLVVLDEAFSKMDAEKVASCIDLIRNLGFQAIISATNDKIQNYLENVDKTFVYANPNKKNISIQEFEKCEFDNLLTEE
;
A
#
# COMPACT_ATOMS: atom_id res chain seq x y z
N MET A 1 25.39 -4.97 -108.38
CA MET A 1 25.94 -6.18 -107.84
C MET A 1 27.04 -5.95 -106.79
N LYS A 2 28.02 -5.07 -106.98
CA LYS A 2 29.07 -4.78 -105.99
C LYS A 2 28.50 -4.13 -104.65
N GLU A 3 27.52 -3.25 -104.78
CA GLU A 3 26.88 -2.61 -103.57
C GLU A 3 26.07 -3.59 -102.76
N ALA A 4 25.37 -4.51 -103.37
CA ALA A 4 24.61 -5.54 -102.69
C ALA A 4 25.54 -6.52 -101.93
N ILE A 5 26.69 -6.87 -102.54
CA ILE A 5 27.68 -7.70 -101.83
C ILE A 5 28.27 -6.94 -100.61
N TRP A 6 28.60 -5.70 -100.78
CA TRP A 6 29.14 -4.87 -99.72
C TRP A 6 28.10 -4.69 -98.52
N ALA A 7 26.86 -4.45 -98.85
CA ALA A 7 25.77 -4.33 -97.81
C ALA A 7 25.62 -5.69 -97.09
N THR A 8 25.62 -6.80 -97.78
CA THR A 8 25.51 -8.14 -97.19
C THR A 8 26.72 -8.47 -96.30
N GLN A 9 27.94 -8.05 -96.74
CA GLN A 9 29.15 -8.23 -95.94
C GLN A 9 29.17 -7.42 -94.71
N ASN A 10 28.67 -6.20 -94.71
CA ASN A 10 28.53 -5.35 -93.52
C ASN A 10 27.47 -5.91 -92.56
N ALA A 11 26.32 -6.31 -93.04
CA ALA A 11 25.31 -6.95 -92.24
C ALA A 11 25.79 -8.23 -91.55
N LEU A 12 26.60 -9.02 -92.30
CA LEU A 12 27.25 -10.22 -91.78
C LEU A 12 28.23 -9.86 -90.63
N LYS A 13 29.01 -8.79 -90.82
CA LYS A 13 29.97 -8.35 -89.82
C LYS A 13 29.28 -7.82 -88.57
N GLU A 14 28.19 -7.08 -88.68
CA GLU A 14 27.39 -6.60 -87.57
C GLU A 14 26.73 -7.75 -86.82
N CYS A 15 26.19 -8.72 -87.54
CA CYS A 15 25.61 -9.91 -86.97
C CYS A 15 26.67 -10.79 -86.19
N ARG A 16 27.86 -10.91 -86.72
CA ARG A 16 28.95 -11.56 -85.99
C ARG A 16 29.37 -10.84 -84.76
N GLN A 17 29.42 -9.51 -84.77
CA GLN A 17 29.77 -8.75 -83.63
C GLN A 17 28.67 -8.89 -82.53
N GLN A 18 27.42 -8.83 -82.94
CA GLN A 18 26.29 -9.04 -81.97
C GLN A 18 26.34 -10.45 -81.33
N ILE A 19 26.69 -11.46 -82.08
CA ILE A 19 26.88 -12.83 -81.55
C ILE A 19 28.01 -12.87 -80.54
N ILE A 20 29.12 -12.17 -80.79
CA ILE A 20 30.28 -12.13 -79.90
C ILE A 20 29.82 -11.40 -78.54
N ASP A 21 29.18 -10.25 -78.67
CA ASP A 21 28.76 -9.47 -77.57
C ASP A 21 27.73 -10.22 -76.72
N GLN A 22 26.81 -10.94 -77.36
CA GLN A 22 25.82 -11.79 -76.67
C GLN A 22 26.45 -12.98 -75.92
N ASN A 23 27.46 -13.62 -76.55
CA ASN A 23 28.20 -14.72 -75.94
C ASN A 23 29.05 -14.27 -74.76
N GLU A 24 29.65 -13.07 -74.81
CA GLU A 24 30.38 -12.52 -73.70
C GLU A 24 29.40 -12.17 -72.55
N ALA A 25 28.22 -11.62 -72.87
CA ALA A 25 27.17 -11.36 -71.88
C ALA A 25 26.63 -12.64 -71.21
N LEU A 26 26.49 -13.72 -72.02
CA LEU A 26 26.07 -15.04 -71.50
C LEU A 26 27.12 -15.64 -70.57
N ILE A 27 28.44 -15.59 -70.96
CA ILE A 27 29.51 -16.07 -70.08
C ILE A 27 29.58 -15.31 -68.78
N ARG A 28 29.41 -13.95 -68.81
CA ARG A 28 29.32 -13.14 -67.56
C ARG A 28 28.13 -13.55 -66.69
N ALA A 29 26.95 -13.68 -67.28
CA ALA A 29 25.77 -14.10 -66.57
C ALA A 29 25.88 -15.50 -65.97
N GLN A 30 26.57 -16.46 -66.70
CA GLN A 30 26.81 -17.79 -66.13
C GLN A 30 27.78 -17.76 -64.96
N ASN A 31 28.81 -16.91 -65.00
CA ASN A 31 29.78 -16.77 -63.89
C ASN A 31 29.21 -16.06 -62.68
N GLU A 32 28.14 -15.31 -62.87
CA GLU A 32 27.41 -14.63 -61.75
C GLU A 32 26.31 -15.49 -61.09
N LEU A 33 25.96 -16.64 -61.70
CA LEU A 33 25.01 -17.56 -61.12
C LEU A 33 25.67 -18.34 -59.96
N PRO A 34 25.08 -18.33 -58.76
CA PRO A 34 25.57 -19.17 -57.68
C PRO A 34 25.46 -20.66 -58.09
N GLU A 35 26.51 -21.44 -57.85
CA GLU A 35 26.53 -22.91 -58.05
C GLU A 35 25.57 -23.58 -57.02
N ASN A 36 24.28 -23.51 -57.24
CA ASN A 36 23.30 -24.12 -56.37
C ASN A 36 22.23 -24.81 -57.21
N GLY A 37 22.29 -26.12 -57.31
CA GLY A 37 21.38 -26.95 -58.08
C GLY A 37 19.88 -26.81 -57.73
N GLU A 38 19.56 -26.26 -56.59
CA GLU A 38 18.18 -25.92 -56.18
C GLU A 38 17.60 -24.75 -57.01
N TYR A 39 18.43 -23.76 -57.33
CA TYR A 39 17.97 -22.61 -58.14
C TYR A 39 17.78 -23.03 -59.61
N GLU A 40 18.56 -23.94 -60.13
CA GLU A 40 18.41 -24.48 -61.48
C GLU A 40 17.10 -25.26 -61.63
N GLN A 41 16.76 -26.08 -60.63
CA GLN A 41 15.48 -26.81 -60.62
C GLN A 41 14.27 -25.88 -60.51
N GLN A 42 14.33 -24.86 -59.63
CA GLN A 42 13.27 -23.86 -59.49
C GLN A 42 13.10 -23.04 -60.77
N PHE A 43 14.19 -22.67 -61.42
CA PHE A 43 14.19 -21.94 -62.68
C PHE A 43 13.59 -22.77 -63.79
N ALA A 44 13.94 -24.05 -63.92
CA ALA A 44 13.37 -24.98 -64.89
C ALA A 44 11.84 -25.12 -64.69
N GLN A 45 11.38 -25.25 -63.44
CA GLN A 45 9.95 -25.34 -63.11
C GLN A 45 9.18 -24.05 -63.41
N GLU A 46 9.80 -22.88 -63.23
CA GLU A 46 9.16 -21.58 -63.57
C GLU A 46 9.09 -21.40 -65.10
N ILE A 47 10.09 -21.87 -65.87
CA ILE A 47 10.06 -21.85 -67.32
C ILE A 47 8.99 -22.78 -67.89
N GLU A 48 8.86 -23.99 -67.36
CA GLU A 48 7.79 -24.92 -67.81
C GLU A 48 6.37 -24.37 -67.59
N LYS A 49 6.19 -23.56 -66.59
CA LYS A 49 4.90 -22.95 -66.26
C LYS A 49 4.58 -21.70 -67.07
N THR A 50 5.55 -21.16 -67.79
CA THR A 50 5.39 -19.87 -68.49
C THR A 50 5.51 -20.08 -69.99
N ASP A 51 4.53 -19.58 -70.77
CA ASP A 51 4.58 -19.58 -72.22
C ASP A 51 5.75 -18.70 -72.68
N THR A 52 6.80 -19.29 -73.24
CA THR A 52 8.21 -18.85 -73.21
C THR A 52 8.63 -17.91 -74.34
N GLU A 53 7.72 -17.16 -74.92
CA GLU A 53 8.13 -16.26 -76.04
C GLU A 53 8.72 -14.92 -75.59
N ASP A 54 8.69 -14.55 -74.27
CA ASP A 54 9.14 -13.24 -73.80
C ASP A 54 10.10 -13.32 -72.58
N TYR A 55 11.37 -13.69 -72.82
CA TYR A 55 12.41 -13.75 -71.75
C TYR A 55 12.70 -12.40 -71.09
N GLU A 56 12.54 -11.29 -71.80
CA GLU A 56 12.70 -9.95 -71.23
C GLU A 56 11.62 -9.64 -70.17
N ARG A 57 10.39 -10.08 -70.41
CA ARG A 57 9.29 -9.96 -69.47
C ARG A 57 9.50 -10.81 -68.20
N LEU A 58 10.01 -12.05 -68.37
CA LEU A 58 10.37 -12.91 -67.24
C LEU A 58 11.50 -12.33 -66.42
N LYS A 59 12.53 -11.79 -67.05
CA LYS A 59 13.65 -11.11 -66.38
C LYS A 59 13.18 -9.91 -65.56
N LYS A 60 12.34 -9.05 -66.14
CA LYS A 60 11.76 -7.91 -65.44
C LYS A 60 10.88 -8.34 -64.25
N ARG A 61 10.09 -9.39 -64.43
CA ARG A 61 9.26 -9.95 -63.34
C ARG A 61 10.08 -10.53 -62.19
N ALA A 62 11.14 -11.28 -62.53
CA ALA A 62 12.08 -11.83 -61.57
C ALA A 62 12.81 -10.74 -60.78
N ALA A 63 13.34 -9.73 -61.50
CA ALA A 63 13.98 -8.56 -60.87
C ALA A 63 13.04 -7.81 -59.90
N ARG A 64 11.78 -7.63 -60.29
CA ARG A 64 10.77 -7.01 -59.42
C ARG A 64 10.50 -7.86 -58.19
N LYS A 65 10.28 -9.18 -58.35
CA LYS A 65 10.12 -10.11 -57.24
C LYS A 65 11.31 -10.08 -56.26
N TYR A 66 12.53 -10.04 -56.79
CA TYR A 66 13.75 -9.93 -56.00
C TYR A 66 13.81 -8.63 -55.21
N TYR A 67 13.51 -7.51 -55.85
CA TYR A 67 13.45 -6.21 -55.20
C TYR A 67 12.36 -6.19 -54.10
N ASP A 68 11.15 -6.63 -54.42
CA ASP A 68 10.03 -6.71 -53.46
C ASP A 68 10.36 -7.63 -52.28
N ALA A 69 11.05 -8.74 -52.52
CA ALA A 69 11.52 -9.64 -51.45
C ALA A 69 12.58 -8.97 -50.56
N GLY A 70 13.52 -8.23 -51.17
CA GLY A 70 14.52 -7.45 -50.44
C GLY A 70 13.88 -6.40 -49.52
N THR A 71 12.94 -5.64 -50.09
CA THR A 71 12.19 -4.64 -49.30
C THR A 71 11.42 -5.25 -48.14
N LYS A 72 10.73 -6.36 -48.38
CA LYS A 72 10.03 -7.12 -47.34
C LYS A 72 10.99 -7.63 -46.26
N LYS A 73 12.16 -8.17 -46.65
CA LYS A 73 13.18 -8.60 -45.70
C LYS A 73 13.62 -7.47 -44.80
N GLU A 74 13.87 -6.29 -45.35
CA GLU A 74 14.27 -5.12 -44.56
C GLU A 74 13.16 -4.64 -43.62
N GLU A 75 11.90 -4.64 -44.07
CA GLU A 75 10.76 -4.30 -43.24
C GLU A 75 10.58 -5.26 -42.05
N GLU A 76 10.63 -6.57 -42.32
CA GLU A 76 10.52 -7.59 -41.27
C GLU A 76 11.72 -7.57 -40.31
N TYR A 77 12.93 -7.33 -40.84
CA TYR A 77 14.10 -7.14 -39.97
C TYR A 77 13.96 -5.91 -39.06
N ARG A 78 13.43 -4.82 -39.55
CA ARG A 78 13.18 -3.63 -38.75
C ARG A 78 12.18 -3.91 -37.65
N LYS A 79 11.08 -4.59 -37.93
CA LYS A 79 10.08 -5.02 -36.90
C LYS A 79 10.72 -5.94 -35.89
N LEU A 80 11.58 -6.88 -36.33
CA LEU A 80 12.31 -7.76 -35.42
C LEU A 80 13.19 -6.98 -34.45
N VAL A 81 13.94 -6.00 -34.95
CA VAL A 81 14.79 -5.13 -34.12
C VAL A 81 13.95 -4.30 -33.12
N GLU A 82 12.80 -3.79 -33.55
CA GLU A 82 11.88 -3.07 -32.64
C GLU A 82 11.39 -3.96 -31.50
N VAL A 83 10.92 -5.17 -31.80
CA VAL A 83 10.44 -6.12 -30.80
C VAL A 83 11.56 -6.55 -29.85
N ARG A 84 12.75 -6.85 -30.38
CA ARG A 84 13.94 -7.19 -29.57
C ARG A 84 14.36 -6.02 -28.68
N THR A 85 14.30 -4.78 -29.19
CA THR A 85 14.63 -3.58 -28.41
C THR A 85 13.62 -3.37 -27.27
N ALA A 86 12.33 -3.57 -27.53
CA ALA A 86 11.30 -3.50 -26.51
C ALA A 86 11.51 -4.56 -25.43
N TYR A 87 11.81 -5.80 -25.83
CA TYR A 87 12.14 -6.89 -24.92
C TYR A 87 13.35 -6.57 -24.02
N LEU A 88 14.46 -6.06 -24.61
CA LEU A 88 15.66 -5.72 -23.84
C LEU A 88 15.46 -4.53 -22.90
N ARG A 89 14.53 -3.62 -23.21
CA ARG A 89 14.15 -2.54 -22.31
C ARG A 89 13.39 -3.06 -21.08
N GLU A 90 12.52 -4.04 -21.28
CA GLU A 90 11.77 -4.69 -20.20
C GLU A 90 12.67 -5.59 -19.35
N TYR A 91 13.68 -6.23 -19.99
CA TYR A 91 14.61 -7.16 -19.34
C TYR A 91 16.07 -6.69 -19.43
N PRO A 92 16.47 -5.62 -18.71
CA PRO A 92 17.78 -4.97 -18.87
C PRO A 92 18.98 -5.86 -18.47
N ASN A 93 18.74 -6.94 -17.73
CA ASN A 93 19.79 -7.88 -17.33
C ASN A 93 20.19 -8.88 -18.45
N ARG A 94 19.55 -8.81 -19.63
CA ARG A 94 19.91 -9.62 -20.78
C ARG A 94 20.99 -8.93 -21.60
N THR A 95 22.04 -9.69 -21.95
CA THR A 95 23.20 -9.21 -22.74
C THR A 95 23.05 -9.51 -24.23
N PHE A 96 21.82 -9.61 -24.73
CA PHE A 96 21.53 -9.92 -26.13
C PHE A 96 21.64 -8.66 -27.00
N SER A 97 21.96 -8.85 -28.28
CA SER A 97 21.96 -7.78 -29.28
C SER A 97 20.61 -7.74 -30.00
N ALA A 98 19.99 -6.55 -30.10
CA ALA A 98 18.77 -6.37 -30.85
C ALA A 98 19.01 -6.44 -32.39
N VAL A 99 20.24 -6.11 -32.85
CA VAL A 99 20.59 -5.92 -34.26
C VAL A 99 21.32 -7.12 -34.90
N ASP A 100 21.48 -8.21 -34.15
CA ASP A 100 22.08 -9.42 -34.73
C ASP A 100 21.20 -9.99 -35.82
N GLU A 101 21.82 -10.38 -36.93
CA GLU A 101 21.10 -10.98 -38.06
C GLU A 101 20.55 -12.37 -37.73
N ASN A 102 21.25 -13.11 -36.86
CA ASN A 102 20.81 -14.43 -36.44
C ASN A 102 19.90 -14.38 -35.18
N ASN A 103 19.08 -15.40 -35.01
CA ASN A 103 18.15 -15.50 -33.89
C ASN A 103 18.57 -16.54 -32.84
N ASP A 104 19.75 -17.14 -32.96
CA ASP A 104 20.15 -18.31 -32.17
C ASP A 104 20.03 -18.11 -30.66
N VAL A 105 20.41 -16.92 -30.20
CA VAL A 105 20.35 -16.58 -28.72
C VAL A 105 18.91 -16.48 -28.22
N TYR A 106 18.03 -15.88 -29.03
CA TYR A 106 16.61 -15.76 -28.70
C TYR A 106 15.90 -17.12 -28.85
N ASP A 107 16.24 -17.91 -29.87
CA ASP A 107 15.68 -19.26 -30.08
C ASP A 107 16.11 -20.21 -28.97
N LYS A 108 17.37 -20.12 -28.52
CA LYS A 108 17.87 -20.89 -27.40
C LYS A 108 17.10 -20.52 -26.12
N LEU A 109 16.95 -19.23 -25.86
CA LEU A 109 16.15 -18.76 -24.70
C LEU A 109 14.70 -19.22 -24.79
N TYR A 110 14.08 -19.13 -25.98
CA TYR A 110 12.71 -19.60 -26.18
C TYR A 110 12.57 -21.10 -25.91
N LYS A 111 13.51 -21.90 -26.38
CA LYS A 111 13.55 -23.35 -26.11
C LYS A 111 13.74 -23.64 -24.61
N GLU A 112 14.63 -22.93 -23.94
CA GLU A 112 14.85 -23.06 -22.51
C GLU A 112 13.59 -22.68 -21.70
N LEU A 113 12.91 -21.61 -22.07
CA LEU A 113 11.68 -21.15 -21.40
C LEU A 113 10.47 -22.03 -21.74
N SER A 114 10.39 -22.60 -22.94
CA SER A 114 9.26 -23.43 -23.38
C SER A 114 9.38 -24.92 -23.04
N SER A 115 10.55 -25.36 -22.56
CA SER A 115 10.78 -26.74 -22.11
C SER A 115 10.41 -26.91 -20.62
N ASP A 116 10.74 -28.07 -20.03
CA ASP A 116 10.45 -28.45 -18.63
C ASP A 116 10.84 -27.40 -17.58
N HIS A 117 11.72 -26.45 -17.94
CA HIS A 117 12.10 -25.35 -17.07
C HIS A 117 10.94 -24.38 -16.78
N MET A 118 10.02 -24.16 -17.71
CA MET A 118 8.84 -23.30 -17.45
C MET A 118 7.95 -23.88 -16.38
N GLU A 119 7.72 -25.19 -16.42
CA GLU A 119 6.91 -25.87 -15.43
C GLU A 119 7.59 -25.85 -14.06
N MET A 120 8.89 -26.14 -14.03
CA MET A 120 9.70 -26.05 -12.82
C MET A 120 9.75 -24.61 -12.23
N TYR A 121 9.85 -23.57 -13.07
CA TYR A 121 9.81 -22.19 -12.61
C TYR A 121 8.43 -21.78 -12.12
N ARG A 122 7.36 -22.25 -12.78
CA ARG A 122 5.98 -22.06 -12.30
C ARG A 122 5.75 -22.73 -10.96
N GLU A 123 6.20 -23.96 -10.79
CA GLU A 123 6.11 -24.68 -9.51
C GLU A 123 6.91 -23.99 -8.41
N LYS A 124 8.14 -23.56 -8.69
CA LYS A 124 8.96 -22.81 -7.73
C LYS A 124 8.32 -21.47 -7.38
N ALA A 125 7.81 -20.72 -8.35
CA ALA A 125 7.13 -19.45 -8.13
C ALA A 125 5.85 -19.66 -7.31
N ALA A 126 5.05 -20.67 -7.64
CA ALA A 126 3.85 -21.02 -6.89
C ALA A 126 4.18 -21.44 -5.44
N LYS A 127 5.24 -22.23 -5.25
CA LYS A 127 5.70 -22.62 -3.91
C LYS A 127 6.20 -21.42 -3.11
N GLN A 128 6.99 -20.53 -3.72
CA GLN A 128 7.45 -19.31 -3.06
C GLN A 128 6.30 -18.35 -2.73
N ALA A 129 5.34 -18.19 -3.65
CA ALA A 129 4.15 -17.39 -3.41
C ALA A 129 3.31 -17.97 -2.26
N LYS A 130 3.13 -19.30 -2.22
CA LYS A 130 2.45 -19.98 -1.12
C LYS A 130 3.17 -19.75 0.21
N THR A 131 4.47 -19.95 0.27
CA THR A 131 5.26 -19.74 1.49
C THR A 131 5.23 -18.27 1.94
N ALA A 132 5.35 -17.33 1.00
CA ALA A 132 5.24 -15.90 1.31
C ALA A 132 3.84 -15.54 1.86
N MET A 133 2.80 -16.16 1.31
CA MET A 133 1.44 -15.99 1.78
C MET A 133 1.22 -16.56 3.18
N GLU A 134 1.78 -17.74 3.48
CA GLU A 134 1.75 -18.35 4.82
C GLU A 134 2.44 -17.45 5.85
N HIS A 135 3.64 -16.96 5.54
CA HIS A 135 4.34 -16.00 6.42
C HIS A 135 3.57 -14.70 6.59
N PHE A 136 2.93 -14.20 5.53
CA PHE A 136 2.10 -13.01 5.62
C PHE A 136 0.90 -13.25 6.55
N LYS A 137 0.22 -14.39 6.43
CA LYS A 137 -0.91 -14.76 7.29
C LYS A 137 -0.50 -14.75 8.77
N ASP A 138 0.59 -15.42 9.09
CA ASP A 138 1.09 -15.53 10.45
C ASP A 138 1.51 -14.18 11.02
N ASP A 139 2.29 -13.40 10.29
CA ASP A 139 2.72 -12.06 10.69
C ASP A 139 1.54 -11.11 10.87
N PHE A 140 0.56 -11.17 9.97
CA PHE A 140 -0.62 -10.33 10.02
C PHE A 140 -1.47 -10.65 11.26
N VAL A 141 -1.79 -11.93 11.48
CA VAL A 141 -2.54 -12.38 12.65
C VAL A 141 -1.83 -11.97 13.94
N TYR A 142 -0.53 -12.22 14.02
CA TYR A 142 0.24 -11.89 15.20
C TYR A 142 0.27 -10.38 15.50
N LYS A 143 0.48 -9.55 14.48
CA LYS A 143 0.51 -8.09 14.63
C LYS A 143 -0.83 -7.54 15.08
N ILE A 144 -1.94 -7.96 14.46
CA ILE A 144 -3.28 -7.51 14.86
C ILE A 144 -3.62 -7.99 16.28
N ARG A 145 -3.34 -9.26 16.59
CA ARG A 145 -3.52 -9.81 17.96
C ARG A 145 -2.75 -9.01 19.00
N SER A 146 -1.47 -8.74 18.75
CA SER A 146 -0.63 -7.95 19.64
C SER A 146 -1.19 -6.55 19.87
N ALA A 147 -1.62 -5.89 18.80
CA ALA A 147 -2.22 -4.55 18.87
C ALA A 147 -3.56 -4.55 19.65
N ILE A 148 -4.41 -5.57 19.46
CA ILE A 148 -5.64 -5.74 20.23
C ILE A 148 -5.34 -5.94 21.71
N ARG A 149 -4.37 -6.80 22.06
CA ARG A 149 -3.96 -7.03 23.46
C ARG A 149 -3.40 -5.77 24.08
N GLU A 150 -2.56 -5.03 23.37
CA GLU A 150 -2.04 -3.75 23.83
C GLU A 150 -3.18 -2.73 24.08
N ALA A 151 -4.19 -2.68 23.19
CA ALA A 151 -5.35 -1.83 23.39
C ALA A 151 -6.11 -2.18 24.68
N TYR A 152 -6.30 -3.46 25.00
CA TYR A 152 -6.91 -3.87 26.26
C TYR A 152 -6.04 -3.51 27.47
N GLN A 153 -4.73 -3.70 27.39
CA GLN A 153 -3.82 -3.29 28.47
C GLN A 153 -3.89 -1.78 28.71
N ARG A 154 -3.86 -0.98 27.66
CA ARG A 154 -3.99 0.47 27.75
C ARG A 154 -5.33 0.89 28.34
N ARG A 155 -6.43 0.23 27.97
CA ARG A 155 -7.75 0.47 28.59
C ARG A 155 -7.70 0.19 30.10
N ASP A 156 -7.11 -0.90 30.52
CA ASP A 156 -7.04 -1.27 31.94
C ASP A 156 -6.15 -0.31 32.74
N GLU A 157 -5.07 0.18 32.13
CA GLU A 157 -4.22 1.22 32.71
C GLU A 157 -4.98 2.54 32.86
N LEU A 158 -5.67 2.98 31.81
CA LEU A 158 -6.50 4.20 31.85
C LEU A 158 -7.60 4.08 32.91
N ASN A 159 -8.29 2.93 32.96
CA ASN A 159 -9.35 2.71 33.97
C ASN A 159 -8.80 2.72 35.40
N ARG A 160 -7.59 2.17 35.64
CA ARG A 160 -6.93 2.26 36.94
C ARG A 160 -6.59 3.70 37.32
N MET A 161 -6.15 4.52 36.36
CA MET A 161 -5.86 5.95 36.63
C MET A 161 -7.09 6.75 36.98
N ILE A 162 -8.24 6.47 36.34
CA ILE A 162 -9.46 7.24 36.55
C ILE A 162 -10.38 6.65 37.63
N SER A 163 -10.16 5.41 38.08
CA SER A 163 -11.05 4.70 39.05
C SER A 163 -11.15 5.36 40.41
N GLY A 164 -10.14 6.12 40.82
CA GLY A 164 -10.08 6.85 42.09
C GLY A 164 -10.55 8.28 41.98
N LEU A 165 -11.08 8.70 40.84
CA LEU A 165 -11.42 10.09 40.56
C LEU A 165 -12.95 10.23 40.50
N ASP A 166 -13.52 11.02 41.42
CA ASP A 166 -14.93 11.31 41.44
C ASP A 166 -15.20 12.62 40.71
N PHE A 167 -16.07 12.58 39.69
CA PHE A 167 -16.59 13.75 39.00
C PHE A 167 -17.95 14.12 39.56
N GLY A 168 -17.96 14.73 40.72
CA GLY A 168 -19.18 14.92 41.50
C GLY A 168 -19.68 13.54 41.94
N LYS A 169 -20.83 13.09 41.40
CA LYS A 169 -21.42 11.77 41.68
C LYS A 169 -21.14 10.73 40.58
N ASP A 170 -20.43 11.13 39.52
CA ASP A 170 -20.26 10.33 38.33
C ASP A 170 -18.87 9.67 38.30
N LYS A 171 -18.83 8.37 38.02
CA LYS A 171 -17.60 7.63 37.72
C LYS A 171 -17.59 7.22 36.26
N TYR A 172 -16.43 7.19 35.69
CA TYR A 172 -16.25 6.85 34.27
C TYR A 172 -15.34 5.66 34.10
N GLN A 173 -15.61 4.88 33.07
CA GLN A 173 -14.70 3.79 32.63
C GLN A 173 -14.63 3.70 31.10
N PHE A 174 -13.43 3.41 30.58
CA PHE A 174 -13.25 3.09 29.18
C PHE A 174 -13.67 1.65 28.94
N LYS A 175 -14.41 1.43 27.86
CA LYS A 175 -14.87 0.11 27.44
C LYS A 175 -14.40 -0.18 26.03
N ILE A 176 -13.80 -1.34 25.85
CA ILE A 176 -13.46 -1.89 24.54
C ILE A 176 -14.20 -3.21 24.40
N THR A 177 -14.97 -3.34 23.33
CA THR A 177 -15.69 -4.56 22.97
C THR A 177 -15.39 -4.96 21.55
N ARG A 178 -15.75 -6.17 21.18
CA ARG A 178 -15.75 -6.59 19.79
C ARG A 178 -16.67 -5.69 18.97
N ASN A 179 -16.22 -5.32 17.76
CA ASN A 179 -17.08 -4.63 16.81
C ASN A 179 -18.27 -5.54 16.43
N THR A 180 -19.49 -5.03 16.54
CA THR A 180 -20.72 -5.76 16.21
C THR A 180 -21.13 -5.62 14.75
N GLY A 181 -20.44 -4.79 13.98
CA GLY A 181 -20.63 -4.64 12.53
C GLY A 181 -20.01 -5.79 11.73
N ALA A 182 -20.08 -5.68 10.41
CA ALA A 182 -19.61 -6.71 9.47
C ALA A 182 -18.13 -7.06 9.69
N ASP A 183 -17.29 -6.07 9.96
CA ASP A 183 -15.84 -6.26 10.14
C ASP A 183 -15.49 -7.01 11.45
N GLY A 184 -16.38 -6.99 12.43
CA GLY A 184 -16.17 -7.71 13.69
C GLY A 184 -16.16 -9.23 13.57
N LYS A 185 -16.63 -9.79 12.44
CA LYS A 185 -16.58 -11.24 12.21
C LYS A 185 -15.16 -11.82 12.27
N TYR A 186 -14.14 -11.01 11.95
CA TYR A 186 -12.73 -11.43 11.97
C TYR A 186 -12.11 -11.41 13.38
N TYR A 187 -12.71 -10.73 14.36
CA TYR A 187 -12.16 -10.61 15.71
C TYR A 187 -11.83 -11.96 16.38
N PRO A 188 -12.71 -13.01 16.34
CA PRO A 188 -12.40 -14.29 16.96
C PRO A 188 -11.17 -14.97 16.38
N MET A 189 -10.90 -14.77 15.08
CA MET A 189 -9.72 -15.31 14.43
C MET A 189 -8.42 -14.78 15.03
N PHE A 190 -8.38 -13.49 15.41
CA PHE A 190 -7.20 -12.88 16.01
C PHE A 190 -7.06 -13.22 17.51
N MET A 191 -8.16 -13.50 18.19
CA MET A 191 -8.17 -13.67 19.65
C MET A 191 -8.40 -15.11 20.10
N ASP A 192 -8.30 -16.06 19.17
CA ASP A 192 -8.45 -17.48 19.49
C ASP A 192 -7.33 -17.97 20.43
N ASP A 193 -7.70 -18.84 21.37
CA ASP A 193 -6.77 -19.37 22.36
C ASP A 193 -5.74 -20.34 21.75
N SER A 194 -6.03 -20.95 20.60
CA SER A 194 -5.08 -21.77 19.85
C SER A 194 -3.80 -21.02 19.44
N LEU A 195 -3.86 -19.68 19.40
CA LEU A 195 -2.70 -18.82 19.14
C LEU A 195 -1.87 -18.51 20.42
N ASN A 196 -2.28 -19.00 21.60
CA ASN A 196 -1.52 -18.86 22.83
C ASN A 196 -0.46 -19.97 22.92
N ILE A 197 0.74 -19.70 22.44
CA ILE A 197 1.88 -20.59 22.64
C ILE A 197 2.37 -20.38 24.07
N ASP A 198 2.27 -21.42 24.92
CA ASP A 198 2.87 -21.39 26.26
C ASP A 198 4.40 -21.52 26.09
N PRO A 199 5.19 -20.53 26.56
CA PRO A 199 6.65 -20.62 26.48
C PRO A 199 7.27 -21.82 27.16
N SER A 200 6.55 -22.46 28.12
CA SER A 200 7.01 -23.65 28.83
C SER A 200 6.98 -24.94 27.99
N VAL A 201 6.23 -24.94 26.89
CA VAL A 201 6.06 -26.05 25.95
C VAL A 201 7.12 -26.03 24.83
N LEU A 202 7.90 -24.97 24.73
CA LEU A 202 8.95 -24.79 23.71
C LEU A 202 10.15 -25.75 23.78
N ASN A 203 10.16 -26.73 24.72
CA ASN A 203 11.23 -27.70 24.87
C ASN A 203 11.10 -28.98 24.01
N THR A 204 10.07 -29.11 23.21
CA THR A 204 9.92 -30.16 22.20
C THR A 204 9.98 -29.52 20.82
N THR A 205 10.72 -30.11 19.89
CA THR A 205 11.02 -29.70 18.53
C THR A 205 10.03 -28.62 17.96
N MET A 206 10.53 -27.38 17.88
CA MET A 206 9.73 -26.18 17.57
C MET A 206 8.84 -26.30 16.32
N ASP A 207 9.29 -27.04 15.31
CA ASP A 207 8.59 -27.16 14.04
C ASP A 207 7.28 -27.95 14.11
N ASP A 208 7.24 -29.03 14.90
CA ASP A 208 6.05 -29.90 14.96
C ASP A 208 4.88 -29.30 15.75
N GLN A 209 5.17 -28.46 16.74
CA GLN A 209 4.12 -27.84 17.56
C GLN A 209 3.57 -26.56 16.92
N MET A 210 4.40 -25.75 16.29
CA MET A 210 3.92 -24.61 15.48
C MET A 210 3.00 -25.09 14.37
N ASN A 211 3.30 -26.21 13.73
CA ASN A 211 2.45 -26.78 12.68
C ASN A 211 1.10 -27.26 13.22
N LEU A 212 1.01 -27.80 14.43
CA LEU A 212 -0.25 -28.29 14.98
C LEU A 212 -1.21 -27.16 15.34
N PHE A 213 -0.71 -26.08 15.98
CA PHE A 213 -1.51 -24.91 16.34
C PHE A 213 -1.94 -24.11 15.09
N SER A 214 -1.04 -23.96 14.13
CA SER A 214 -1.39 -23.33 12.87
C SER A 214 -2.44 -24.13 12.07
N MET A 215 -2.38 -25.46 12.09
CA MET A 215 -3.38 -26.33 11.47
C MET A 215 -4.75 -26.24 12.16
N GLU A 216 -4.81 -26.20 13.49
CA GLU A 216 -6.10 -26.03 14.20
C GLU A 216 -6.73 -24.67 13.91
N HIS A 217 -5.93 -23.61 13.95
CA HIS A 217 -6.36 -22.27 13.62
C HIS A 217 -6.80 -22.16 12.15
N GLU A 218 -6.05 -22.74 11.23
CA GLU A 218 -6.37 -22.75 9.81
C GLU A 218 -7.64 -23.55 9.52
N ASN A 219 -7.85 -24.68 10.16
CA ASN A 219 -9.09 -25.46 10.05
C ASN A 219 -10.32 -24.67 10.51
N LYS A 220 -10.16 -23.84 11.54
CA LYS A 220 -11.25 -23.06 12.13
C LYS A 220 -11.53 -21.73 11.42
N TYR A 221 -10.48 -21.08 10.93
CA TYR A 221 -10.56 -19.70 10.40
C TYR A 221 -9.98 -19.54 9.00
N GLY A 222 -9.53 -20.60 8.35
CA GLY A 222 -8.89 -20.53 7.04
C GLY A 222 -9.74 -19.86 5.97
N GLU A 223 -11.05 -20.12 5.96
CA GLU A 223 -11.98 -19.46 5.02
C GLU A 223 -12.06 -17.93 5.28
N LEU A 224 -12.19 -17.53 6.54
CA LEU A 224 -12.21 -16.11 6.92
C LEU A 224 -10.89 -15.40 6.62
N MET A 225 -9.78 -16.12 6.81
CA MET A 225 -8.46 -15.60 6.50
C MET A 225 -8.29 -15.41 4.99
N ASN A 226 -8.70 -16.38 4.19
CA ASN A 226 -8.64 -16.30 2.74
C ASN A 226 -9.53 -15.17 2.21
N GLU A 227 -10.75 -15.03 2.74
CA GLU A 227 -11.65 -13.91 2.42
C GLU A 227 -10.96 -12.55 2.70
N LEU A 228 -10.29 -12.43 3.84
CA LEU A 228 -9.60 -11.20 4.20
C LEU A 228 -8.39 -10.92 3.29
N ILE A 229 -7.67 -11.96 2.88
CA ILE A 229 -6.52 -11.84 1.98
C ILE A 229 -6.96 -11.46 0.56
N GLU A 230 -8.06 -12.03 0.07
CA GLU A 230 -8.62 -11.68 -1.25
C GLU A 230 -8.94 -10.18 -1.36
N ILE A 231 -9.32 -9.54 -0.24
CA ILE A 231 -9.53 -8.09 -0.20
C ILE A 231 -8.21 -7.32 -0.44
N PHE A 232 -7.07 -7.89 -0.08
CA PHE A 232 -5.75 -7.23 -0.22
C PHE A 232 -5.11 -7.43 -1.60
N ILE A 233 -5.55 -8.46 -2.34
CA ILE A 233 -4.97 -8.81 -3.63
C ILE A 233 -5.84 -8.19 -4.73
N PRO A 234 -5.36 -7.17 -5.44
CA PRO A 234 -6.08 -6.64 -6.57
C PRO A 234 -6.18 -7.69 -7.69
N PRO A 235 -7.26 -7.71 -8.48
CA PRO A 235 -7.39 -8.64 -9.61
C PRO A 235 -6.30 -8.41 -10.66
N GLU A 236 -5.93 -9.45 -11.40
CA GLU A 236 -4.98 -9.34 -12.50
C GLU A 236 -5.50 -8.34 -13.55
N GLY A 237 -4.67 -7.35 -13.90
CA GLY A 237 -5.05 -6.28 -14.82
C GLY A 237 -5.92 -5.19 -14.19
N ALA A 238 -5.93 -5.07 -12.86
CA ALA A 238 -6.67 -4.05 -12.12
C ALA A 238 -6.40 -2.64 -12.63
N THR A 239 -7.45 -1.84 -12.74
CA THR A 239 -7.37 -0.42 -13.06
C THR A 239 -6.76 0.37 -11.90
N GLY A 240 -6.35 1.62 -12.16
CA GLY A 240 -5.81 2.49 -11.12
C GLY A 240 -6.77 2.68 -9.93
N GLU A 241 -8.06 2.75 -10.17
CA GLU A 241 -9.10 2.89 -9.14
C GLU A 241 -9.23 1.62 -8.28
N GLU A 242 -9.18 0.43 -8.89
CA GLU A 242 -9.22 -0.85 -8.17
C GLU A 242 -7.97 -1.04 -7.29
N LEU A 243 -6.81 -0.62 -7.77
CA LEU A 243 -5.57 -0.61 -6.98
C LEU A 243 -5.65 0.33 -5.77
N GLU A 244 -6.24 1.52 -5.93
CA GLU A 244 -6.44 2.45 -4.81
C GLU A 244 -7.46 1.90 -3.80
N ASN A 245 -8.52 1.26 -4.25
CA ASN A 245 -9.49 0.61 -3.38
C ASN A 245 -8.86 -0.53 -2.59
N ALA A 246 -8.12 -1.43 -3.23
CA ALA A 246 -7.40 -2.51 -2.55
C ALA A 246 -6.41 -1.96 -1.50
N LYS A 247 -5.70 -0.89 -1.81
CA LYS A 247 -4.81 -0.21 -0.86
C LYS A 247 -5.55 0.38 0.33
N ARG A 248 -6.70 1.00 0.10
CA ARG A 248 -7.56 1.56 1.15
C ARG A 248 -8.11 0.46 2.06
N ASP A 249 -8.56 -0.64 1.47
CA ASP A 249 -9.06 -1.80 2.21
C ASP A 249 -7.93 -2.46 3.02
N MET A 250 -6.75 -2.61 2.45
CA MET A 250 -5.58 -3.08 3.18
C MET A 250 -5.25 -2.19 4.38
N GLN A 251 -5.29 -0.87 4.23
CA GLN A 251 -5.09 0.06 5.35
C GLN A 251 -6.16 -0.09 6.42
N LYS A 252 -7.44 -0.21 6.01
CA LYS A 252 -8.58 -0.41 6.92
C LYS A 252 -8.41 -1.68 7.75
N TYR A 253 -8.15 -2.80 7.11
CA TYR A 253 -8.06 -4.10 7.78
C TYR A 253 -6.72 -4.35 8.48
N SER A 254 -5.69 -3.58 8.18
CA SER A 254 -4.42 -3.58 8.95
C SER A 254 -4.52 -2.77 10.24
N ASP A 255 -5.59 -2.02 10.44
CA ASP A 255 -5.86 -1.30 11.66
C ASP A 255 -6.72 -2.13 12.61
N TYR A 256 -6.16 -2.50 13.78
CA TYR A 256 -6.85 -3.29 14.80
C TYR A 256 -8.15 -2.66 15.29
N ARG A 257 -8.30 -1.34 15.15
CA ARG A 257 -9.52 -0.59 15.52
C ARG A 257 -10.73 -1.00 14.69
N THR A 258 -10.52 -1.53 13.49
CA THR A 258 -11.57 -2.08 12.63
C THR A 258 -12.34 -3.22 13.31
N TYR A 259 -11.67 -3.98 14.15
CA TYR A 259 -12.24 -5.16 14.83
C TYR A 259 -12.81 -4.89 16.21
N LEU A 260 -12.62 -3.68 16.72
CA LEU A 260 -13.01 -3.26 18.05
C LEU A 260 -14.05 -2.12 18.01
N SER A 261 -14.83 -2.03 19.06
CA SER A 261 -15.71 -0.89 19.37
C SER A 261 -15.23 -0.25 20.65
N PHE A 262 -15.01 1.06 20.60
CA PHE A 262 -14.55 1.85 21.73
C PHE A 262 -15.69 2.69 22.25
N ASP A 263 -15.94 2.65 23.56
CA ASP A 263 -16.92 3.47 24.24
C ASP A 263 -16.37 3.92 25.60
N MET A 264 -17.01 4.89 26.20
CA MET A 264 -16.81 5.29 27.56
C MET A 264 -18.15 5.17 28.27
N GLU A 265 -18.16 4.57 29.45
CA GLU A 265 -19.37 4.39 30.25
C GLU A 265 -19.33 5.27 31.48
N GLN A 266 -20.44 5.91 31.77
CA GLN A 266 -20.69 6.56 33.03
C GLN A 266 -21.35 5.54 33.96
N ILE A 267 -20.82 5.43 35.17
CA ILE A 267 -21.34 4.61 36.25
C ILE A 267 -22.02 5.58 37.23
N VAL A 268 -23.31 5.50 37.31
CA VAL A 268 -24.09 6.30 38.28
C VAL A 268 -24.24 5.50 39.56
N ASP A 269 -23.70 6.02 40.66
CA ASP A 269 -23.83 5.41 42.01
C ASP A 269 -25.28 5.66 42.51
N GLY A 270 -26.08 4.59 42.50
CA GLY A 270 -27.43 4.53 42.99
C GLY A 270 -27.73 3.15 43.59
N ASP A 271 -28.98 2.92 44.06
CA ASP A 271 -29.40 1.62 44.56
C ASP A 271 -29.21 0.47 43.55
N GLU A 272 -29.21 0.77 42.26
CA GLU A 272 -28.77 -0.11 41.19
C GLU A 272 -27.64 0.59 40.39
N LYS A 273 -26.50 -0.10 40.21
CA LYS A 273 -25.41 0.41 39.34
C LYS A 273 -25.89 0.51 37.91
N LEU A 274 -26.29 1.74 37.52
CA LEU A 274 -26.69 2.02 36.16
C LEU A 274 -25.46 2.43 35.33
N THR A 275 -25.19 1.72 34.25
CA THR A 275 -24.09 2.03 33.33
C THR A 275 -24.67 2.62 32.05
N ILE A 276 -24.26 3.82 31.68
CA ILE A 276 -24.76 4.50 30.48
C ILE A 276 -23.55 4.73 29.52
N GLY A 277 -23.59 4.17 28.34
CA GLY A 277 -22.56 4.42 27.33
C GLY A 277 -22.61 5.84 26.77
N LEU A 278 -21.46 6.47 26.60
CA LEU A 278 -21.32 7.84 26.11
C LEU A 278 -21.94 8.01 24.71
N SER A 279 -21.82 7.03 23.85
CA SER A 279 -22.46 7.01 22.52
C SER A 279 -23.97 7.18 22.55
N LYS A 280 -24.62 6.79 23.66
CA LYS A 280 -26.06 7.01 23.91
C LYS A 280 -26.32 8.35 24.57
N MET A 281 -25.41 8.83 25.41
CA MET A 281 -25.54 10.08 26.12
C MET A 281 -25.42 11.30 25.20
N ILE A 282 -24.46 11.32 24.29
CA ILE A 282 -24.25 12.42 23.33
C ILE A 282 -25.51 12.68 22.49
N LYS A 283 -26.32 11.67 22.24
CA LYS A 283 -27.58 11.81 21.49
C LYS A 283 -28.73 12.38 22.34
N LYS A 284 -28.66 12.30 23.67
CA LYS A 284 -29.76 12.70 24.57
C LYS A 284 -29.50 14.01 25.28
N ASN A 285 -28.24 14.35 25.58
CA ASN A 285 -27.93 15.51 26.42
C ASN A 285 -27.61 16.72 25.55
N SER A 286 -28.45 17.73 25.61
CA SER A 286 -28.20 19.06 25.07
C SER A 286 -27.50 19.89 26.16
N GLY A 287 -26.27 20.35 25.93
CA GLY A 287 -25.55 21.26 26.82
C GLY A 287 -24.27 20.66 27.44
N GLY A 288 -23.79 21.31 28.51
CA GLY A 288 -22.48 21.01 29.13
C GLY A 288 -22.30 19.61 29.74
N GLU A 289 -23.40 18.89 30.05
CA GLU A 289 -23.31 17.55 30.64
C GLU A 289 -22.67 16.48 29.73
N GLY A 290 -22.78 16.63 28.41
CA GLY A 290 -22.15 15.73 27.47
C GLY A 290 -20.65 15.91 27.31
N GLN A 291 -20.04 16.95 27.91
CA GLN A 291 -18.63 17.29 27.76
C GLN A 291 -17.72 16.68 28.82
N ASN A 292 -18.26 16.38 30.03
CA ASN A 292 -17.44 15.79 31.10
C ASN A 292 -16.67 14.55 30.70
N PRO A 293 -17.26 13.55 30.05
CA PRO A 293 -16.54 12.34 29.62
C PRO A 293 -15.41 12.64 28.64
N LEU A 294 -15.59 13.66 27.81
CA LEU A 294 -14.54 14.05 26.82
C LEU A 294 -13.29 14.59 27.53
N TYR A 295 -13.47 15.44 28.55
CA TYR A 295 -12.35 15.98 29.32
C TYR A 295 -11.66 14.91 30.16
N VAL A 296 -12.41 13.97 30.73
CA VAL A 296 -11.84 12.80 31.41
C VAL A 296 -10.98 12.00 30.46
N ALA A 297 -11.48 11.71 29.25
CA ALA A 297 -10.77 10.98 28.25
C ALA A 297 -9.49 11.73 27.78
N LEU A 298 -9.60 13.05 27.62
CA LEU A 298 -8.50 13.92 27.22
C LEU A 298 -7.38 13.92 28.27
N LEU A 299 -7.74 14.16 29.54
CA LEU A 299 -6.78 14.20 30.65
C LEU A 299 -6.15 12.84 30.91
N ALA A 300 -6.93 11.75 30.81
CA ALA A 300 -6.38 10.38 30.85
C ALA A 300 -5.40 10.11 29.72
N SER A 301 -5.66 10.61 28.51
CA SER A 301 -4.75 10.52 27.38
C SER A 301 -3.45 11.29 27.60
N PHE A 302 -3.52 12.48 28.19
CA PHE A 302 -2.32 13.23 28.60
C PHE A 302 -1.54 12.49 29.69
N ALA A 303 -2.22 11.90 30.67
CA ALA A 303 -1.58 11.10 31.71
C ALA A 303 -0.80 9.92 31.13
N GLN A 304 -1.35 9.26 30.10
CA GLN A 304 -0.66 8.21 29.36
C GLN A 304 0.53 8.76 28.58
N ALA A 305 0.36 9.84 27.84
CA ALA A 305 1.41 10.46 27.05
C ALA A 305 2.62 10.90 27.90
N TYR A 306 2.35 11.44 29.09
CA TYR A 306 3.38 11.80 30.07
C TYR A 306 3.91 10.62 30.89
N GLY A 307 3.41 9.41 30.67
CA GLY A 307 3.86 8.20 31.37
C GLY A 307 3.63 8.26 32.87
N ILE A 308 2.54 8.89 33.34
CA ILE A 308 2.27 9.09 34.78
C ILE A 308 2.06 7.74 35.49
N HIS A 309 1.54 6.73 34.75
CA HIS A 309 1.31 5.37 35.21
C HIS A 309 2.61 4.57 35.42
N LEU A 310 3.72 5.03 34.83
CA LEU A 310 5.00 4.32 34.95
C LEU A 310 5.58 4.49 36.37
N SER A 311 6.14 3.42 36.92
CA SER A 311 6.82 3.49 38.20
C SER A 311 7.99 4.48 38.14
N PRO A 312 8.33 5.17 39.26
CA PRO A 312 9.45 6.11 39.30
C PRO A 312 10.79 5.54 38.82
N LYS A 313 10.97 4.21 38.96
CA LYS A 313 12.20 3.50 38.52
C LYS A 313 12.32 3.41 36.98
N VAL A 314 11.19 3.48 36.26
CA VAL A 314 11.14 3.40 34.79
C VAL A 314 11.15 4.80 34.16
N ARG A 315 10.74 5.83 34.91
CA ARG A 315 10.80 7.22 34.44
C ARG A 315 12.26 7.68 34.35
N ARG A 316 12.70 7.88 33.10
CA ARG A 316 14.11 8.29 32.85
C ARG A 316 14.37 9.77 33.14
N ASN A 317 13.35 10.65 33.02
CA ASN A 317 13.51 12.10 33.23
C ASN A 317 12.27 12.70 33.90
N PRO A 318 12.43 13.64 34.84
CA PRO A 318 11.32 14.46 35.31
C PRO A 318 10.79 15.31 34.15
N SER A 319 9.48 15.27 33.91
CA SER A 319 8.81 16.07 32.88
C SER A 319 8.01 17.17 33.51
N ILE A 320 7.89 18.32 32.83
CA ILE A 320 7.12 19.48 33.29
C ILE A 320 5.61 19.20 33.28
N ARG A 321 5.12 18.15 32.68
CA ARG A 321 3.72 17.74 32.63
C ARG A 321 2.74 18.90 32.38
N LEU A 322 3.10 19.83 31.51
CA LEU A 322 2.32 21.03 31.25
C LEU A 322 1.19 20.71 30.26
N VAL A 323 -0.03 21.09 30.62
CA VAL A 323 -1.22 21.04 29.77
C VAL A 323 -1.72 22.46 29.57
N VAL A 324 -1.95 22.85 28.32
CA VAL A 324 -2.51 24.16 27.96
C VAL A 324 -3.90 23.93 27.39
N LEU A 325 -4.89 24.53 27.99
CA LEU A 325 -6.31 24.38 27.69
C LEU A 325 -6.89 25.74 27.33
N ASP A 326 -7.38 25.91 26.12
CA ASP A 326 -7.99 27.13 25.66
C ASP A 326 -9.52 27.03 25.75
N GLU A 327 -10.15 27.99 26.49
CA GLU A 327 -11.58 28.03 26.78
C GLU A 327 -12.18 26.71 27.30
N ALA A 328 -11.32 25.85 27.87
CA ALA A 328 -11.77 24.58 28.41
C ALA A 328 -12.77 24.80 29.54
N PHE A 329 -13.73 23.89 29.65
CA PHE A 329 -14.77 23.91 30.69
C PHE A 329 -15.76 25.09 30.60
N SER A 330 -15.71 25.90 29.53
CA SER A 330 -16.55 27.10 29.37
C SER A 330 -18.06 26.83 29.44
N LYS A 331 -18.49 25.60 29.16
CA LYS A 331 -19.88 25.16 29.18
C LYS A 331 -20.26 24.38 30.48
N MET A 332 -19.33 24.27 31.41
CA MET A 332 -19.54 23.56 32.68
C MET A 332 -19.99 24.52 33.79
N ASP A 333 -20.67 23.96 34.76
CA ASP A 333 -20.94 24.62 36.05
C ASP A 333 -19.71 24.62 36.96
N ALA A 334 -19.73 25.43 38.02
CA ALA A 334 -18.60 25.61 38.93
C ALA A 334 -18.15 24.29 39.59
N GLU A 335 -19.09 23.43 40.00
CA GLU A 335 -18.78 22.14 40.63
C GLU A 335 -18.03 21.21 39.72
N LYS A 336 -18.40 21.15 38.43
CA LYS A 336 -17.73 20.34 37.44
C LYS A 336 -16.36 20.89 37.02
N VAL A 337 -16.23 22.24 36.98
CA VAL A 337 -14.93 22.89 36.76
C VAL A 337 -13.98 22.56 37.90
N ALA A 338 -14.44 22.65 39.15
CA ALA A 338 -13.66 22.26 40.32
C ALA A 338 -13.19 20.82 40.25
N SER A 339 -14.09 19.89 39.93
CA SER A 339 -13.77 18.46 39.76
C SER A 339 -12.73 18.22 38.63
N CYS A 340 -12.79 18.96 37.52
CA CYS A 340 -11.79 18.88 36.45
C CYS A 340 -10.43 19.41 36.90
N ILE A 341 -10.38 20.52 37.66
CA ILE A 341 -9.13 21.09 38.19
C ILE A 341 -8.52 20.13 39.21
N ASP A 342 -9.33 19.53 40.08
CA ASP A 342 -8.87 18.51 41.03
C ASP A 342 -8.31 17.27 40.31
N LEU A 343 -8.94 16.83 39.20
CA LEU A 343 -8.39 15.77 38.39
C LEU A 343 -7.03 16.14 37.84
N ILE A 344 -6.87 17.35 37.30
CA ILE A 344 -5.58 17.85 36.78
C ILE A 344 -4.51 17.79 37.88
N ARG A 345 -4.84 18.22 39.09
CA ARG A 345 -3.91 18.18 40.24
C ARG A 345 -3.59 16.75 40.66
N ASN A 346 -4.60 15.88 40.78
CA ASN A 346 -4.44 14.49 41.20
C ASN A 346 -3.61 13.70 40.22
N LEU A 347 -3.68 14.00 38.91
CA LEU A 347 -2.81 13.45 37.89
C LEU A 347 -1.40 14.07 37.90
N GLY A 348 -1.15 15.10 38.74
CA GLY A 348 0.14 15.76 38.85
C GLY A 348 0.51 16.59 37.63
N PHE A 349 -0.46 17.16 36.94
CA PHE A 349 -0.25 18.12 35.85
C PHE A 349 -0.03 19.54 36.37
N GLN A 350 0.69 20.31 35.59
CA GLN A 350 0.67 21.76 35.59
C GLN A 350 -0.25 22.21 34.44
N ALA A 351 -1.19 23.11 34.72
CA ALA A 351 -2.14 23.54 33.70
C ALA A 351 -2.15 25.05 33.53
N ILE A 352 -2.25 25.48 32.27
CA ILE A 352 -2.60 26.85 31.91
C ILE A 352 -3.97 26.78 31.25
N ILE A 353 -4.95 27.45 31.85
CA ILE A 353 -6.32 27.40 31.34
C ILE A 353 -6.74 28.84 31.01
N SER A 354 -7.15 29.08 29.76
CA SER A 354 -7.78 30.35 29.40
C SER A 354 -9.27 30.28 29.66
N ALA A 355 -9.84 31.39 30.13
CA ALA A 355 -11.27 31.54 30.36
C ALA A 355 -11.75 32.93 29.98
N THR A 356 -13.01 33.06 29.61
CA THR A 356 -13.65 34.34 29.36
C THR A 356 -14.10 35.01 30.68
N ASN A 357 -14.20 36.34 30.69
CA ASN A 357 -14.54 37.10 31.91
C ASN A 357 -15.84 36.66 32.59
N ASP A 358 -16.82 36.24 31.82
CA ASP A 358 -18.12 35.78 32.33
C ASP A 358 -18.07 34.43 33.07
N LYS A 359 -16.97 33.69 32.89
CA LYS A 359 -16.75 32.37 33.48
C LYS A 359 -15.66 32.31 34.53
N ILE A 360 -14.93 33.39 34.72
CA ILE A 360 -13.77 33.42 35.62
C ILE A 360 -14.11 32.99 37.05
N GLN A 361 -15.28 33.34 37.54
CA GLN A 361 -15.73 33.00 38.89
C GLN A 361 -15.72 31.50 39.17
N ASN A 362 -15.98 30.66 38.14
CA ASN A 362 -16.00 29.21 38.29
C ASN A 362 -14.60 28.62 38.53
N TYR A 363 -13.55 29.40 38.28
CA TYR A 363 -12.15 28.93 38.35
C TYR A 363 -11.42 29.50 39.59
N LEU A 364 -11.73 30.72 40.02
CA LEU A 364 -10.95 31.49 41.01
C LEU A 364 -10.68 30.73 42.31
N GLU A 365 -11.68 30.00 42.82
CA GLU A 365 -11.52 29.22 44.06
C GLU A 365 -10.56 28.01 43.89
N ASN A 366 -10.39 27.55 42.67
CA ASN A 366 -9.72 26.27 42.38
C ASN A 366 -8.37 26.43 41.71
N VAL A 367 -7.96 27.64 41.25
CA VAL A 367 -6.67 27.91 40.63
C VAL A 367 -5.68 28.49 41.61
N ASP A 368 -4.39 28.27 41.37
CA ASP A 368 -3.30 28.75 42.23
C ASP A 368 -2.95 30.20 41.92
N LYS A 369 -3.06 30.60 40.65
CA LYS A 369 -2.66 31.91 40.13
C LYS A 369 -3.54 32.33 38.95
N THR A 370 -3.92 33.60 38.89
CA THR A 370 -4.72 34.17 37.82
C THR A 370 -3.98 35.33 37.14
N PHE A 371 -3.98 35.32 35.82
CA PHE A 371 -3.47 36.43 34.99
C PHE A 371 -4.64 37.09 34.27
N VAL A 372 -4.89 38.36 34.56
CA VAL A 372 -5.92 39.12 33.87
C VAL A 372 -5.32 39.99 32.79
N TYR A 373 -5.81 39.80 31.57
CA TYR A 373 -5.36 40.54 30.40
C TYR A 373 -6.38 41.62 30.05
N ALA A 374 -5.95 42.87 30.01
CA ALA A 374 -6.77 43.99 29.59
C ALA A 374 -6.18 44.67 28.36
N ASN A 375 -6.99 44.94 27.36
CA ASN A 375 -6.63 45.66 26.14
C ASN A 375 -7.63 46.76 25.79
N PRO A 376 -7.76 47.79 26.66
CA PRO A 376 -8.82 48.80 26.52
C PRO A 376 -8.71 49.60 25.22
N ASN A 377 -7.50 49.76 24.68
CA ASN A 377 -7.26 50.62 23.51
C ASN A 377 -6.99 49.82 22.22
N LYS A 378 -7.07 48.48 22.27
CA LYS A 378 -6.66 47.57 21.14
C LYS A 378 -5.23 47.80 20.65
N LYS A 379 -4.39 48.51 21.40
CA LYS A 379 -3.00 48.83 21.06
C LYS A 379 -2.00 48.29 22.10
N ASN A 380 -2.36 48.34 23.37
CA ASN A 380 -1.48 47.94 24.49
C ASN A 380 -2.19 46.92 25.34
N ILE A 381 -1.53 45.80 25.63
CA ILE A 381 -2.03 44.78 26.55
C ILE A 381 -1.39 45.05 27.90
N SER A 382 -2.20 45.18 28.93
CA SER A 382 -1.77 45.12 30.33
C SER A 382 -2.06 43.75 30.92
N ILE A 383 -1.15 43.24 31.72
CA ILE A 383 -1.31 41.97 32.43
C ILE A 383 -1.19 42.26 33.90
N GLN A 384 -2.18 41.80 34.65
CA GLN A 384 -2.18 41.87 36.10
C GLN A 384 -2.22 40.44 36.65
N GLU A 385 -1.38 40.18 37.59
CA GLU A 385 -1.24 38.89 38.26
C GLU A 385 -1.95 38.97 39.63
N PHE A 386 -2.68 37.92 39.99
CA PHE A 386 -3.32 37.73 41.26
C PHE A 386 -3.04 36.35 41.80
N GLU A 387 -2.66 36.27 43.07
CA GLU A 387 -2.56 35.00 43.78
C GLU A 387 -3.90 34.69 44.48
N LYS A 388 -4.15 33.39 44.76
CA LYS A 388 -5.40 32.94 45.35
C LYS A 388 -5.73 33.70 46.67
N CYS A 389 -4.75 33.92 47.53
CA CYS A 389 -4.89 34.62 48.79
C CYS A 389 -5.31 36.11 48.65
N GLU A 390 -5.00 36.75 47.53
CA GLU A 390 -5.38 38.15 47.26
C GLU A 390 -6.87 38.23 46.89
N PHE A 391 -7.45 37.27 46.21
CA PHE A 391 -8.87 37.17 45.91
C PHE A 391 -9.70 36.92 47.19
N ASP A 392 -9.22 36.03 48.08
CA ASP A 392 -9.89 35.72 49.34
C ASP A 392 -10.00 36.97 50.25
N ASN A 393 -8.98 37.84 50.21
CA ASN A 393 -9.01 39.12 50.96
C ASN A 393 -9.98 40.13 50.34
N LEU A 394 -10.08 40.21 49.01
CA LEU A 394 -11.03 41.08 48.32
C LEU A 394 -12.49 40.70 48.56
N LEU A 395 -12.77 39.39 48.69
CA LEU A 395 -14.12 38.89 48.98
C LEU A 395 -14.52 39.03 50.45
N THR A 396 -13.56 39.20 51.38
CA THR A 396 -13.82 39.38 52.79
C THR A 396 -13.92 40.84 53.18
N GLU A 397 -13.59 41.80 52.32
CA GLU A 397 -13.71 43.25 52.54
C GLU A 397 -15.09 43.85 52.06
N GLU A 398 -15.99 43.04 51.50
CA GLU A 398 -17.38 43.37 51.24
C GLU A 398 -18.30 42.82 52.40
#